data_79c946d7f798709eabea097fa8a6f4f5
#
_entry.id   79c946d7f798709eabea097fa8a6f4f5
#
_cell.length_a   1.000
_cell.length_b   1.000
_cell.length_c   1.000
_cell.angle_alpha   90.00
_cell.angle_beta   90.00
_cell.angle_gamma   90.00
#
_symmetry.space_group_name_H-M   'P 1'
#
loop_
_entity.id
_entity.type
_entity.pdbx_description
1 polymer ?
#
loop_
_entity_poly.entity_id
_entity_poly.type
_entity_poly.pdbx_seq_one_letter_code
_entity_poly.pdbx_strand_id
1 'polypeptide(L)'
;MTTVELLVASAISVLVLGAVLAVVTPVQAVVRAQGDAGDMHQRLRAAADTLTNDVRLAISVRPYRIGAVRDDGLAGVYYRPDTVAVIGTAMTTYYWKRDTLQLMQYDGDRSDLPMIDHVVRLTFDYLAPTSAAGTALVSVDPATLIDGPWTEDATHRRVDVDVLRICEVRISLRLQATAPSLRPLVPDDDVVLHAALRNSLFAR
;
A
#
# COMPACT_ATOMS: atom_id res chain seq x y z
N MET A 1 -43.30 23.43 47.18
CA MET A 1 -43.12 22.69 45.91
C MET A 1 -44.24 21.66 45.82
N THR A 2 -45.08 21.74 44.83
CA THR A 2 -46.14 20.75 44.59
C THR A 2 -45.59 19.59 43.79
N THR A 3 -46.19 18.40 43.91
CA THR A 3 -45.81 17.22 43.13
C THR A 3 -45.90 17.48 41.60
N VAL A 4 -46.81 18.38 41.21
CA VAL A 4 -47.00 18.77 39.82
C VAL A 4 -45.81 19.59 39.31
N GLU A 5 -45.29 20.53 40.11
CA GLU A 5 -44.10 21.35 39.77
C GLU A 5 -42.87 20.45 39.57
N LEU A 6 -42.72 19.42 40.40
CA LEU A 6 -41.59 18.49 40.29
C LEU A 6 -41.71 17.62 39.03
N LEU A 7 -42.91 17.16 38.67
CA LEU A 7 -43.16 16.42 37.44
C LEU A 7 -42.91 17.25 36.19
N VAL A 8 -43.35 18.49 36.17
CA VAL A 8 -43.11 19.41 35.04
C VAL A 8 -41.61 19.72 34.87
N ALA A 9 -40.92 20.00 36.00
CA ALA A 9 -39.47 20.24 35.97
C ALA A 9 -38.67 19.05 35.48
N SER A 10 -39.06 17.82 35.92
CA SER A 10 -38.40 16.59 35.44
C SER A 10 -38.65 16.34 33.96
N ALA A 11 -39.85 16.57 33.46
CA ALA A 11 -40.19 16.43 32.06
C ALA A 11 -39.39 17.40 31.17
N ILE A 12 -39.31 18.67 31.58
CA ILE A 12 -38.50 19.69 30.88
C ILE A 12 -37.02 19.28 30.88
N SER A 13 -36.51 18.84 32.02
CA SER A 13 -35.10 18.39 32.12
C SER A 13 -34.76 17.24 31.18
N VAL A 14 -35.65 16.26 31.06
CA VAL A 14 -35.48 15.09 30.13
C VAL A 14 -35.52 15.57 28.68
N LEU A 15 -36.45 16.49 28.33
CA LEU A 15 -36.50 17.06 26.98
C LEU A 15 -35.23 17.87 26.62
N VAL A 16 -34.75 18.69 27.52
CA VAL A 16 -33.51 19.46 27.32
C VAL A 16 -32.31 18.53 27.19
N LEU A 17 -32.20 17.54 28.07
CA LEU A 17 -31.13 16.55 27.99
C LEU A 17 -31.19 15.76 26.68
N GLY A 18 -32.37 15.34 26.26
CA GLY A 18 -32.58 14.66 24.98
C GLY A 18 -32.17 15.52 23.78
N ALA A 19 -32.52 16.80 23.79
CA ALA A 19 -32.12 17.74 22.75
C ALA A 19 -30.58 17.94 22.72
N VAL A 20 -29.94 18.08 23.87
CA VAL A 20 -28.47 18.15 23.96
C VAL A 20 -27.79 16.92 23.42
N LEU A 21 -28.25 15.73 23.83
CA LEU A 21 -27.68 14.47 23.35
C LEU A 21 -27.86 14.28 21.84
N ALA A 22 -29.00 14.70 21.29
CA ALA A 22 -29.28 14.64 19.85
C ALA A 22 -28.29 15.47 19.02
N VAL A 23 -27.73 16.55 19.58
CA VAL A 23 -26.71 17.38 18.91
C VAL A 23 -25.29 16.86 19.19
N VAL A 24 -25.00 16.49 20.43
CA VAL A 24 -23.64 16.07 20.85
C VAL A 24 -23.23 14.78 20.18
N THR A 25 -24.13 13.80 20.06
CA THR A 25 -23.80 12.49 19.47
C THR A 25 -23.27 12.58 18.03
N PRO A 26 -23.94 13.27 17.08
CA PRO A 26 -23.42 13.39 15.72
C PRO A 26 -22.14 14.23 15.64
N VAL A 27 -21.99 15.26 16.47
CA VAL A 27 -20.75 16.06 16.52
C VAL A 27 -19.58 15.20 16.97
N GLN A 28 -19.74 14.37 17.98
CA GLN A 28 -18.70 13.43 18.39
C GLN A 28 -18.32 12.42 17.28
N ALA A 29 -19.28 11.96 16.51
CA ALA A 29 -19.02 11.06 15.39
C ALA A 29 -18.18 11.76 14.31
N VAL A 30 -18.50 13.01 13.97
CA VAL A 30 -17.72 13.81 13.00
C VAL A 30 -16.30 14.07 13.48
N VAL A 31 -16.12 14.44 14.76
CA VAL A 31 -14.77 14.69 15.33
C VAL A 31 -13.91 13.40 15.28
N ARG A 32 -14.50 12.26 15.61
CA ARG A 32 -13.80 10.96 15.51
C ARG A 32 -13.45 10.63 14.05
N ALA A 33 -14.37 10.86 13.12
CA ALA A 33 -14.13 10.65 11.69
C ALA A 33 -12.99 11.53 11.17
N GLN A 34 -12.90 12.79 11.58
CA GLN A 34 -11.79 13.68 11.21
C GLN A 34 -10.44 13.18 11.77
N GLY A 35 -10.42 12.69 13.02
CA GLY A 35 -9.23 12.10 13.62
C GLY A 35 -8.76 10.86 12.82
N ASP A 36 -9.67 9.94 12.52
CA ASP A 36 -9.35 8.71 11.77
C ASP A 36 -8.87 9.01 10.35
N ALA A 37 -9.49 10.01 9.68
CA ALA A 37 -9.03 10.47 8.37
C ALA A 37 -7.61 11.06 8.43
N GLY A 38 -7.31 11.87 9.44
CA GLY A 38 -5.97 12.44 9.65
C GLY A 38 -4.91 11.35 9.85
N ASP A 39 -5.20 10.36 10.70
CA ASP A 39 -4.32 9.22 10.95
C ASP A 39 -4.14 8.36 9.70
N MET A 40 -5.18 8.15 8.92
CA MET A 40 -5.13 7.40 7.65
C MET A 40 -4.21 8.10 6.66
N HIS A 41 -4.37 9.41 6.44
CA HIS A 41 -3.50 10.19 5.56
C HIS A 41 -2.02 10.18 6.01
N GLN A 42 -1.77 10.26 7.31
CA GLN A 42 -0.41 10.23 7.83
C GLN A 42 0.26 8.86 7.60
N ARG A 43 -0.46 7.77 7.88
CA ARG A 43 0.02 6.39 7.63
C ARG A 43 0.26 6.15 6.14
N LEU A 44 -0.66 6.60 5.28
CA LEU A 44 -0.53 6.48 3.84
C LEU A 44 0.72 7.21 3.33
N ARG A 45 0.94 8.45 3.80
CA ARG A 45 2.13 9.22 3.43
C ARG A 45 3.43 8.53 3.88
N ALA A 46 3.50 8.06 5.12
CA ALA A 46 4.68 7.36 5.62
C ALA A 46 4.99 6.09 4.82
N ALA A 47 3.96 5.29 4.49
CA ALA A 47 4.12 4.10 3.66
C ALA A 47 4.57 4.46 2.23
N ALA A 48 3.95 5.50 1.64
CA ALA A 48 4.28 6.00 0.32
C ALA A 48 5.74 6.47 0.23
N ASP A 49 6.20 7.23 1.22
CA ASP A 49 7.57 7.73 1.30
C ASP A 49 8.59 6.58 1.41
N THR A 50 8.31 5.58 2.26
CA THR A 50 9.17 4.41 2.42
C THR A 50 9.24 3.59 1.14
N LEU A 51 8.09 3.20 0.57
CA LEU A 51 8.03 2.44 -0.68
C LEU A 51 8.74 3.17 -1.84
N THR A 52 8.47 4.47 -1.99
CA THR A 52 9.08 5.27 -3.05
C THR A 52 10.59 5.38 -2.88
N ASN A 53 11.06 5.58 -1.65
CA ASN A 53 12.49 5.68 -1.37
C ASN A 53 13.21 4.36 -1.65
N ASP A 54 12.65 3.24 -1.20
CA ASP A 54 13.27 1.94 -1.39
C ASP A 54 13.31 1.55 -2.87
N VAL A 55 12.23 1.79 -3.62
CA VAL A 55 12.23 1.57 -5.08
C VAL A 55 13.24 2.47 -5.79
N ARG A 56 13.37 3.74 -5.40
CA ARG A 56 14.35 4.67 -5.98
C ARG A 56 15.78 4.24 -5.74
N LEU A 57 16.09 3.66 -4.60
CA LEU A 57 17.41 3.17 -4.24
C LEU A 57 17.71 1.78 -4.79
N ALA A 58 16.71 1.11 -5.34
CA ALA A 58 16.85 -0.23 -5.89
C ALA A 58 17.78 -0.28 -7.10
N ILE A 59 18.49 -1.39 -7.24
CA ILE A 59 19.23 -1.79 -8.43
C ILE A 59 18.26 -2.44 -9.43
N SER A 60 17.35 -3.25 -8.93
CA SER A 60 16.29 -3.89 -9.71
C SER A 60 15.04 -4.14 -8.88
N VAL A 61 13.91 -4.33 -9.53
CA VAL A 61 12.64 -4.73 -8.91
C VAL A 61 12.10 -5.97 -9.60
N ARG A 62 11.38 -6.80 -8.85
CA ARG A 62 10.84 -8.08 -9.35
C ARG A 62 9.38 -8.24 -8.94
N PRO A 63 8.52 -8.79 -9.81
CA PRO A 63 7.09 -8.98 -9.55
C PRO A 63 6.79 -10.24 -8.72
N TYR A 64 7.72 -10.71 -7.90
CA TYR A 64 7.59 -11.93 -7.10
C TYR A 64 8.40 -11.85 -5.80
N ARG A 65 8.07 -12.71 -4.82
CA ARG A 65 8.74 -12.74 -3.52
C ARG A 65 10.19 -13.24 -3.65
N ILE A 66 11.10 -12.63 -2.89
CA ILE A 66 12.48 -13.11 -2.76
C ILE A 66 12.48 -14.54 -2.21
N GLY A 67 13.29 -15.41 -2.79
CA GLY A 67 13.36 -16.84 -2.42
C GLY A 67 12.28 -17.71 -3.06
N ALA A 68 11.34 -17.13 -3.84
CA ALA A 68 10.37 -17.90 -4.60
C ALA A 68 11.00 -18.63 -5.82
N VAL A 69 12.14 -18.12 -6.29
CA VAL A 69 12.89 -18.71 -7.43
C VAL A 69 13.85 -19.76 -6.88
N ARG A 70 13.68 -21.01 -7.33
CA ARG A 70 14.60 -22.12 -7.02
C ARG A 70 15.73 -22.19 -8.06
N ASP A 71 16.87 -22.78 -7.67
CA ASP A 71 18.05 -22.94 -8.56
C ASP A 71 17.77 -23.84 -9.77
N ASP A 72 16.75 -24.69 -9.69
CA ASP A 72 16.34 -25.66 -10.72
C ASP A 72 15.40 -25.10 -11.80
N GLY A 73 15.17 -23.78 -11.76
CA GLY A 73 14.26 -23.11 -12.68
C GLY A 73 12.97 -22.67 -12.00
N LEU A 74 12.08 -22.10 -12.80
CA LEU A 74 10.91 -21.34 -12.34
C LEU A 74 9.68 -22.18 -11.98
N ALA A 75 9.85 -23.44 -11.68
CA ALA A 75 8.73 -24.23 -11.19
C ALA A 75 8.17 -23.62 -9.91
N GLY A 76 7.07 -22.86 -10.04
CA GLY A 76 6.34 -22.26 -8.94
C GLY A 76 6.56 -20.76 -8.70
N VAL A 77 7.25 -20.04 -9.59
CA VAL A 77 7.23 -18.57 -9.57
C VAL A 77 5.94 -18.09 -10.21
N TYR A 78 5.12 -17.44 -9.43
CA TYR A 78 3.89 -16.84 -9.90
C TYR A 78 3.98 -15.33 -9.80
N TYR A 79 3.63 -14.64 -10.87
CA TYR A 79 3.37 -13.22 -10.82
C TYR A 79 2.22 -12.91 -9.86
N ARG A 80 2.44 -11.87 -9.03
CA ARG A 80 1.41 -11.29 -8.18
C ARG A 80 1.37 -9.78 -8.36
N PRO A 81 0.23 -9.21 -8.77
CA PRO A 81 0.10 -7.77 -8.97
C PRO A 81 0.23 -6.96 -7.66
N ASP A 82 0.12 -7.63 -6.53
CA ASP A 82 0.16 -7.08 -5.18
C ASP A 82 1.50 -7.35 -4.46
N THR A 83 2.54 -7.75 -5.21
CA THR A 83 3.86 -8.09 -4.64
C THR A 83 4.96 -7.47 -5.47
N VAL A 84 5.93 -6.84 -4.81
CA VAL A 84 7.17 -6.37 -5.42
C VAL A 84 8.35 -6.71 -4.53
N ALA A 85 9.39 -7.32 -5.10
CA ALA A 85 10.69 -7.46 -4.45
C ALA A 85 11.62 -6.34 -4.94
N VAL A 86 12.18 -5.61 -4.01
CA VAL A 86 13.10 -4.49 -4.21
C VAL A 86 14.51 -4.99 -3.89
N ILE A 87 15.40 -4.93 -4.87
CA ILE A 87 16.77 -5.41 -4.78
C ILE A 87 17.70 -4.20 -4.76
N GLY A 88 18.29 -3.90 -3.61
CA GLY A 88 19.25 -2.84 -3.39
C GLY A 88 20.42 -3.31 -2.55
N THR A 89 20.89 -2.51 -1.60
CA THR A 89 21.86 -2.92 -0.58
C THR A 89 21.29 -3.99 0.35
N ALA A 90 19.98 -3.95 0.60
CA ALA A 90 19.18 -5.01 1.21
C ALA A 90 18.14 -5.50 0.20
N MET A 91 17.63 -6.69 0.43
CA MET A 91 16.55 -7.28 -0.37
C MET A 91 15.27 -7.23 0.45
N THR A 92 14.27 -6.53 -0.06
CA THR A 92 13.00 -6.34 0.63
C THR A 92 11.85 -6.71 -0.29
N THR A 93 10.90 -7.48 0.19
CA THR A 93 9.66 -7.77 -0.53
C THR A 93 8.49 -7.06 0.14
N TYR A 94 7.75 -6.28 -0.62
CA TYR A 94 6.48 -5.69 -0.21
C TYR A 94 5.35 -6.48 -0.83
N TYR A 95 4.35 -6.82 -0.02
CA TYR A 95 3.18 -7.56 -0.49
C TYR A 95 1.92 -7.28 0.32
N TRP A 96 0.78 -7.46 -0.31
CA TRP A 96 -0.51 -7.31 0.34
C TRP A 96 -0.98 -8.62 0.96
N LYS A 97 -1.15 -8.61 2.28
CA LYS A 97 -1.76 -9.70 3.03
C LYS A 97 -3.26 -9.44 3.13
N ARG A 98 -4.02 -10.08 2.23
CA ARG A 98 -5.45 -9.81 2.01
C ARG A 98 -6.34 -10.22 3.18
N ASP A 99 -5.98 -11.29 3.89
CA ASP A 99 -6.71 -11.80 5.06
C ASP A 99 -6.71 -10.83 6.24
N THR A 100 -5.61 -10.12 6.45
CA THR A 100 -5.45 -9.12 7.50
C THR A 100 -5.54 -7.68 7.00
N LEU A 101 -5.71 -7.47 5.69
CA LEU A 101 -5.73 -6.15 5.04
C LEU A 101 -4.48 -5.32 5.37
N GLN A 102 -3.32 -5.94 5.32
CA GLN A 102 -2.05 -5.32 5.68
C GLN A 102 -1.09 -5.27 4.49
N LEU A 103 -0.38 -4.15 4.36
CA LEU A 103 0.86 -4.09 3.61
C LEU A 103 1.98 -4.65 4.48
N MET A 104 2.62 -5.70 4.01
CA MET A 104 3.71 -6.39 4.71
C MET A 104 5.04 -6.07 4.05
N GLN A 105 6.08 -6.02 4.89
CA GLN A 105 7.47 -5.93 4.48
C GLN A 105 8.22 -7.18 4.95
N TYR A 106 8.90 -7.87 4.04
CA TYR A 106 9.68 -9.06 4.28
C TYR A 106 11.12 -8.85 3.84
N ASP A 107 12.08 -9.05 4.75
CA ASP A 107 13.49 -8.81 4.53
C ASP A 107 14.26 -9.95 3.83
N GLY A 108 13.56 -11.03 3.50
CA GLY A 108 14.12 -12.20 2.83
C GLY A 108 14.62 -13.28 3.78
N ASP A 109 14.75 -13.04 5.09
CA ASP A 109 15.28 -13.99 6.06
C ASP A 109 14.26 -14.38 7.14
N ARG A 110 13.88 -13.46 8.03
CA ARG A 110 13.14 -13.85 9.24
C ARG A 110 11.96 -12.98 9.62
N SER A 111 11.89 -11.75 9.15
CA SER A 111 10.88 -10.82 9.62
C SER A 111 9.85 -10.50 8.55
N ASP A 112 8.60 -10.79 8.90
CA ASP A 112 7.40 -10.42 8.16
C ASP A 112 6.72 -9.32 8.98
N LEU A 113 7.06 -8.05 8.71
CA LEU A 113 6.61 -6.91 9.50
C LEU A 113 5.41 -6.23 8.84
N PRO A 114 4.33 -5.98 9.59
CA PRO A 114 3.26 -5.14 9.10
C PRO A 114 3.74 -3.69 9.01
N MET A 115 3.58 -3.09 7.83
CA MET A 115 3.96 -1.71 7.56
C MET A 115 2.78 -0.75 7.73
N ILE A 116 1.63 -1.15 7.22
CA ILE A 116 0.39 -0.38 7.29
C ILE A 116 -0.83 -1.29 7.27
N ASP A 117 -1.83 -0.96 8.09
CA ASP A 117 -3.09 -1.67 8.20
C ASP A 117 -4.18 -1.04 7.33
N HIS A 118 -5.29 -1.78 7.19
CA HIS A 118 -6.50 -1.35 6.47
C HIS A 118 -6.29 -1.08 4.97
N VAL A 119 -5.35 -1.78 4.36
CA VAL A 119 -5.12 -1.78 2.92
C VAL A 119 -6.19 -2.60 2.23
N VAL A 120 -7.01 -1.96 1.39
CA VAL A 120 -8.06 -2.64 0.62
C VAL A 120 -7.65 -2.91 -0.82
N ARG A 121 -6.59 -2.22 -1.28
CA ARG A 121 -6.03 -2.44 -2.62
C ARG A 121 -4.55 -2.07 -2.63
N LEU A 122 -3.75 -2.91 -3.24
CA LEU A 122 -2.36 -2.64 -3.58
C LEU A 122 -2.07 -3.25 -4.94
N THR A 123 -1.50 -2.47 -5.85
CA THR A 123 -1.02 -2.98 -7.15
C THR A 123 0.29 -2.31 -7.53
N PHE A 124 1.16 -3.06 -8.19
CA PHE A 124 2.42 -2.62 -8.75
C PHE A 124 2.38 -2.81 -10.26
N ASP A 125 2.52 -1.71 -11.01
CA ASP A 125 2.66 -1.73 -12.46
C ASP A 125 4.10 -1.35 -12.82
N TYR A 126 4.71 -2.11 -13.69
CA TYR A 126 6.11 -1.95 -14.09
C TYR A 126 6.18 -1.23 -15.42
N LEU A 127 7.05 -0.21 -15.50
CA LEU A 127 7.20 0.61 -16.69
C LEU A 127 8.64 0.50 -17.21
N ALA A 128 8.73 0.29 -18.51
CA ALA A 128 10.00 0.21 -19.22
C ALA A 128 9.98 1.11 -20.48
N PRO A 129 11.14 1.58 -20.97
CA PRO A 129 11.20 2.35 -22.19
C PRO A 129 10.84 1.48 -23.40
N THR A 130 10.14 2.07 -24.36
CA THR A 130 9.73 1.40 -25.61
C THR A 130 10.94 0.95 -26.46
N SER A 131 12.07 1.64 -26.35
CA SER A 131 13.34 1.30 -27.00
C SER A 131 14.50 1.81 -26.17
N ALA A 132 15.71 1.33 -26.43
CA ALA A 132 16.94 1.75 -25.72
C ALA A 132 17.23 3.26 -25.80
N ALA A 133 16.72 3.96 -26.81
CA ALA A 133 16.85 5.42 -26.99
C ALA A 133 15.51 6.16 -26.72
N GLY A 134 14.44 5.44 -26.36
CA GLY A 134 13.11 6.02 -26.19
C GLY A 134 12.93 6.63 -24.79
N THR A 135 12.29 7.79 -24.74
CA THR A 135 11.87 8.43 -23.48
C THR A 135 10.47 8.05 -23.03
N ALA A 136 9.69 7.46 -23.94
CA ALA A 136 8.32 7.03 -23.63
C ALA A 136 8.33 5.73 -22.84
N LEU A 137 7.67 5.74 -21.68
CA LEU A 137 7.49 4.57 -20.81
C LEU A 137 6.18 3.88 -21.15
N VAL A 138 6.21 2.56 -21.23
CA VAL A 138 5.03 1.72 -21.41
C VAL A 138 4.95 0.72 -20.27
N SER A 139 3.72 0.35 -19.92
CA SER A 139 3.48 -0.72 -18.96
C SER A 139 3.93 -2.05 -19.56
N VAL A 140 4.75 -2.76 -18.81
CA VAL A 140 5.22 -4.11 -19.16
C VAL A 140 4.18 -5.10 -18.67
N ASP A 141 3.82 -6.07 -19.52
CA ASP A 141 2.98 -7.16 -19.07
C ASP A 141 3.77 -8.01 -18.06
N PRO A 142 3.31 -8.12 -16.81
CA PRO A 142 4.04 -8.88 -15.81
C PRO A 142 4.26 -10.35 -16.13
N ALA A 143 3.46 -10.94 -17.00
CA ALA A 143 3.67 -12.30 -17.48
C ALA A 143 5.00 -12.44 -18.23
N THR A 144 5.45 -11.40 -18.95
CA THR A 144 6.73 -11.37 -19.68
C THR A 144 7.93 -11.16 -18.76
N LEU A 145 7.73 -10.86 -17.49
CA LEU A 145 8.81 -10.69 -16.51
C LEU A 145 9.25 -12.01 -15.85
N ILE A 146 8.64 -13.12 -16.24
CA ILE A 146 8.88 -14.45 -15.69
C ILE A 146 8.92 -15.57 -16.73
N ASP A 147 8.97 -15.25 -18.02
CA ASP A 147 8.98 -16.23 -19.14
C ASP A 147 10.36 -16.44 -19.78
N GLY A 148 11.35 -15.62 -19.43
CA GLY A 148 12.71 -15.65 -19.95
C GLY A 148 12.89 -14.83 -21.24
N PRO A 149 14.09 -14.71 -21.74
CA PRO A 149 15.32 -15.43 -21.39
C PRO A 149 15.92 -15.04 -20.05
N TRP A 150 16.58 -15.99 -19.39
CA TRP A 150 17.15 -15.82 -18.07
C TRP A 150 18.61 -15.38 -18.10
N THR A 151 18.96 -14.46 -17.22
CA THR A 151 20.32 -13.99 -16.97
C THR A 151 20.64 -13.93 -15.48
N GLU A 152 21.83 -13.59 -15.11
CA GLU A 152 22.21 -13.25 -13.73
C GLU A 152 22.24 -11.73 -13.55
N ASP A 153 21.70 -11.27 -12.44
CA ASP A 153 21.82 -9.87 -12.03
C ASP A 153 23.15 -9.59 -11.30
N ALA A 154 23.38 -8.33 -10.92
CA ALA A 154 24.57 -7.91 -10.17
C ALA A 154 24.73 -8.61 -8.81
N THR A 155 23.72 -9.34 -8.33
CA THR A 155 23.75 -10.11 -7.07
C THR A 155 23.92 -11.60 -7.32
N HIS A 156 24.31 -12.01 -8.54
CA HIS A 156 24.45 -13.41 -9.00
C HIS A 156 23.17 -14.22 -8.86
N ARG A 157 22.01 -13.57 -8.94
CA ARG A 157 20.71 -14.23 -8.92
C ARG A 157 20.11 -14.29 -10.30
N ARG A 158 19.50 -15.43 -10.60
CA ARG A 158 18.80 -15.64 -11.85
C ARG A 158 17.60 -14.71 -11.96
N VAL A 159 17.49 -13.97 -13.06
CA VAL A 159 16.47 -12.98 -13.32
C VAL A 159 16.09 -13.02 -14.80
N ASP A 160 14.85 -12.69 -15.10
CA ASP A 160 14.40 -12.43 -16.46
C ASP A 160 15.07 -11.18 -17.02
N VAL A 161 15.49 -11.23 -18.30
CA VAL A 161 16.14 -10.07 -18.95
C VAL A 161 15.22 -8.86 -19.02
N ASP A 162 13.92 -9.07 -19.17
CA ASP A 162 12.94 -7.98 -19.25
C ASP A 162 12.78 -7.23 -17.91
N VAL A 163 13.03 -7.90 -16.79
CA VAL A 163 13.08 -7.25 -15.46
C VAL A 163 14.15 -6.17 -15.39
N LEU A 164 15.30 -6.37 -16.06
CA LEU A 164 16.40 -5.38 -16.08
C LEU A 164 16.07 -4.11 -16.87
N ARG A 165 15.02 -4.14 -17.68
CA ARG A 165 14.54 -2.99 -18.46
C ARG A 165 13.60 -2.09 -17.68
N ILE A 166 13.09 -2.55 -16.53
CA ILE A 166 12.20 -1.75 -15.69
C ILE A 166 12.97 -0.55 -15.16
N CYS A 167 12.44 0.65 -15.38
CA CYS A 167 13.02 1.89 -14.88
C CYS A 167 12.08 2.69 -13.97
N GLU A 168 10.80 2.35 -13.94
CA GLU A 168 9.82 2.97 -13.06
C GLU A 168 8.82 1.94 -12.56
N VAL A 169 8.37 2.11 -11.32
CA VAL A 169 7.26 1.34 -10.74
C VAL A 169 6.15 2.32 -10.38
N ARG A 170 4.95 2.08 -10.88
CA ARG A 170 3.73 2.74 -10.43
C ARG A 170 3.09 1.92 -9.34
N ILE A 171 2.85 2.53 -8.19
CA ILE A 171 2.29 1.90 -7.00
C ILE A 171 0.92 2.50 -6.75
N SER A 172 -0.13 1.70 -6.81
CA SER A 172 -1.49 2.13 -6.47
C SER A 172 -1.86 1.51 -5.13
N LEU A 173 -2.09 2.36 -4.13
CA LEU A 173 -2.39 1.98 -2.75
C LEU A 173 -3.69 2.64 -2.31
N ARG A 174 -4.62 1.85 -1.75
CA ARG A 174 -5.90 2.32 -1.23
C ARG A 174 -6.11 1.84 0.20
N LEU A 175 -6.44 2.78 1.08
CA LEU A 175 -6.76 2.55 2.48
C LEU A 175 -8.24 2.80 2.76
N GLN A 176 -8.76 2.11 3.77
CA GLN A 176 -10.08 2.37 4.34
C GLN A 176 -9.99 2.85 5.79
N ALA A 177 -11.06 3.47 6.28
CA ALA A 177 -11.16 3.91 7.67
C ALA A 177 -10.97 2.73 8.64
N THR A 178 -10.26 2.99 9.73
CA THR A 178 -9.90 1.99 10.76
C THR A 178 -11.14 1.41 11.42
N ALA A 179 -12.06 2.27 11.86
CA ALA A 179 -13.29 1.82 12.50
C ALA A 179 -14.40 1.56 11.46
N PRO A 180 -15.01 0.37 11.42
CA PRO A 180 -16.10 0.06 10.48
C PRO A 180 -17.27 1.05 10.56
N SER A 181 -17.57 1.57 11.75
CA SER A 181 -18.62 2.57 11.97
C SER A 181 -18.33 3.93 11.33
N LEU A 182 -17.07 4.24 11.03
CA LEU A 182 -16.66 5.50 10.41
C LEU A 182 -16.56 5.41 8.88
N ARG A 183 -16.54 4.22 8.30
CA ARG A 183 -16.43 4.03 6.83
C ARG A 183 -17.46 4.81 6.01
N PRO A 184 -18.72 4.97 6.44
CA PRO A 184 -19.66 5.82 5.72
C PRO A 184 -19.33 7.32 5.76
N LEU A 185 -18.55 7.75 6.76
CA LEU A 185 -18.21 9.16 7.01
C LEU A 185 -16.81 9.52 6.49
N VAL A 186 -15.91 8.53 6.44
CA VAL A 186 -14.53 8.69 5.97
C VAL A 186 -14.39 7.89 4.68
N PRO A 187 -14.28 8.56 3.52
CA PRO A 187 -14.04 7.88 2.25
C PRO A 187 -12.69 7.16 2.28
N ASP A 188 -12.57 6.09 1.49
CA ASP A 188 -11.28 5.46 1.26
C ASP A 188 -10.31 6.46 0.63
N ASP A 189 -9.06 6.41 1.08
CA ASP A 189 -7.99 7.23 0.53
C ASP A 189 -7.20 6.43 -0.51
N ASP A 190 -7.00 7.00 -1.69
CA ASP A 190 -6.37 6.36 -2.84
C ASP A 190 -5.17 7.19 -3.30
N VAL A 191 -4.01 6.57 -3.42
CA VAL A 191 -2.79 7.23 -3.89
C VAL A 191 -2.14 6.42 -5.00
N VAL A 192 -1.66 7.13 -6.01
CA VAL A 192 -0.84 6.57 -7.07
C VAL A 192 0.53 7.23 -7.01
N LEU A 193 1.55 6.43 -6.82
CA LEU A 193 2.94 6.86 -6.72
C LEU A 193 3.70 6.43 -7.97
N HIS A 194 4.64 7.26 -8.38
CA HIS A 194 5.57 6.98 -9.45
C HIS A 194 6.99 6.98 -8.89
N ALA A 195 7.63 5.82 -8.88
CA ALA A 195 8.97 5.64 -8.34
C ALA A 195 9.93 5.19 -9.45
N ALA A 196 10.77 6.11 -9.92
CA ALA A 196 11.81 5.82 -10.89
C ALA A 196 13.03 5.20 -10.19
N LEU A 197 13.57 4.12 -10.74
CA LEU A 197 14.79 3.47 -10.28
C LEU A 197 16.00 4.29 -10.70
N ARG A 198 16.81 4.78 -9.75
CA ARG A 198 18.01 5.57 -10.06
C ARG A 198 19.17 4.73 -10.56
N ASN A 199 19.23 3.48 -10.14
CA ASN A 199 20.34 2.57 -10.40
C ASN A 199 20.02 1.56 -11.51
N SER A 200 18.92 1.73 -12.25
CA SER A 200 18.64 0.86 -13.39
C SER A 200 19.65 1.07 -14.50
N LEU A 201 20.02 0.00 -15.20
CA LEU A 201 20.98 0.06 -16.33
C LEU A 201 20.54 1.01 -17.47
N PHE A 202 19.27 1.38 -17.50
CA PHE A 202 18.65 2.25 -18.50
C PHE A 202 18.27 3.63 -17.95
N ALA A 203 18.46 3.91 -16.65
CA ALA A 203 18.30 5.23 -16.06
C ALA A 203 19.56 6.09 -16.35
N ARG A 204 19.68 6.57 -17.57
CA ARG A 204 20.70 7.57 -17.97
C ARG A 204 20.03 8.82 -18.51
#